data_4c83d8545346759388c8c8f88c0bf807
#
_entry.id   4c83d8545346759388c8c8f88c0bf807
#
_cell.length_a   1.000
_cell.length_b   1.000
_cell.length_c   1.000
_cell.angle_alpha   90.00
_cell.angle_beta   90.00
_cell.angle_gamma   90.00
#
_symmetry.space_group_name_H-M   'P 1'
#
loop_
_entity.id
_entity.type
_entity.pdbx_description
1 polymer ?
#
loop_
_entity_poly.entity_id
_entity_poly.type
_entity_poly.pdbx_seq_one_letter_code
_entity_poly.pdbx_strand_id
1 'polypeptide(L)'
;MTNFKQAYDQLNKEQKTAVDQIDGPVMVVAGPGTGKTQTIALRIANILDKTDTNPDNILALTFTDSGARAMRERLVSLIGTPAYHINISTFHSFCDEIIRNSPDFFSLDPSAEPLSDLERLQLIHKLIDDSDLALIRPVGAPHHYTSAIINALSDLKREGISIDEFSSLLDQERDNLEEDDSDTMTKTERNSRTRELGKNRELLTLYRAYQQELARSHRFDYDDMINSTVDALRTHPDFLLSLQERYQYLLVDEYQDTNTAQNELLLLLASFWGQEANIFAVGDPDQSVM
;
A
#
# COMPACT_ATOMS: atom_id res chain seq x y z
N MET A 1 -20.21 -18.48 21.63
CA MET A 1 -20.43 -17.03 21.86
C MET A 1 -20.20 -16.54 23.31
N THR A 2 -19.94 -17.40 24.28
CA THR A 2 -19.67 -16.98 25.68
C THR A 2 -18.43 -16.06 25.78
N ASN A 3 -17.37 -16.38 25.02
CA ASN A 3 -16.13 -15.60 25.03
C ASN A 3 -16.30 -14.19 24.39
N PHE A 4 -17.10 -14.10 23.32
CA PHE A 4 -17.41 -12.81 22.70
C PHE A 4 -18.10 -11.87 23.68
N LYS A 5 -19.18 -12.33 24.33
CA LYS A 5 -19.93 -11.50 25.29
C LYS A 5 -19.07 -11.01 26.44
N GLN A 6 -18.23 -11.90 26.99
CA GLN A 6 -17.32 -11.53 28.08
C GLN A 6 -16.30 -10.48 27.64
N ALA A 7 -15.71 -10.62 26.46
CA ALA A 7 -14.75 -9.66 25.92
C ALA A 7 -15.42 -8.33 25.53
N TYR A 8 -16.64 -8.37 24.99
CA TYR A 8 -17.43 -7.19 24.65
C TYR A 8 -17.82 -6.39 25.90
N ASP A 9 -18.20 -7.05 26.99
CA ASP A 9 -18.59 -6.38 28.24
C ASP A 9 -17.42 -5.60 28.88
N GLN A 10 -16.16 -5.99 28.59
CA GLN A 10 -14.95 -5.31 29.05
C GLN A 10 -14.58 -4.06 28.25
N LEU A 11 -15.21 -3.82 27.09
CA LEU A 11 -14.96 -2.64 26.27
C LEU A 11 -15.44 -1.37 26.99
N ASN A 12 -14.69 -0.26 26.79
CA ASN A 12 -15.17 1.05 27.18
C ASN A 12 -16.30 1.54 26.24
N LYS A 13 -16.87 2.71 26.52
CA LYS A 13 -18.02 3.24 25.80
C LYS A 13 -17.69 3.52 24.32
N GLU A 14 -16.54 4.12 24.05
CA GLU A 14 -16.08 4.49 22.72
C GLU A 14 -15.81 3.24 21.87
N GLN A 15 -15.14 2.24 22.44
CA GLN A 15 -14.91 0.95 21.79
C GLN A 15 -16.22 0.23 21.47
N LYS A 16 -17.19 0.24 22.40
CA LYS A 16 -18.53 -0.33 22.15
C LYS A 16 -19.21 0.37 20.99
N THR A 17 -19.16 1.70 20.96
CA THR A 17 -19.74 2.46 19.83
C THR A 17 -19.09 2.04 18.50
N ALA A 18 -17.75 1.91 18.44
CA ALA A 18 -17.04 1.49 17.26
C ALA A 18 -17.37 0.05 16.82
N VAL A 19 -17.56 -0.87 17.78
CA VAL A 19 -17.95 -2.27 17.52
C VAL A 19 -19.41 -2.38 17.07
N ASP A 20 -20.29 -1.56 17.62
CA ASP A 20 -21.75 -1.64 17.37
C ASP A 20 -22.18 -0.97 16.07
N GLN A 21 -21.43 0.01 15.59
CA GLN A 21 -21.70 0.66 14.29
C GLN A 21 -21.22 -0.25 13.16
N ILE A 22 -22.04 -1.20 12.72
CA ILE A 22 -21.69 -2.20 11.72
C ILE A 22 -21.61 -1.59 10.31
N ASP A 23 -22.58 -0.78 9.93
CA ASP A 23 -22.72 -0.24 8.59
C ASP A 23 -22.06 1.13 8.44
N GLY A 24 -21.59 1.40 7.22
CA GLY A 24 -20.98 2.66 6.83
C GLY A 24 -19.52 2.81 7.28
N PRO A 25 -18.86 3.91 6.86
CA PRO A 25 -17.46 4.14 7.16
C PRO A 25 -17.25 4.55 8.62
N VAL A 26 -16.27 3.93 9.28
CA VAL A 26 -15.88 4.22 10.67
C VAL A 26 -14.38 4.37 10.76
N MET A 27 -13.91 5.47 11.32
CA MET A 27 -12.50 5.67 11.64
C MET A 27 -12.32 5.74 13.16
N VAL A 28 -11.43 4.93 13.69
CA VAL A 28 -11.07 4.89 15.11
C VAL A 28 -9.65 5.41 15.30
N VAL A 29 -9.53 6.52 16.01
CA VAL A 29 -8.25 7.06 16.44
C VAL A 29 -7.96 6.56 17.85
N ALA A 30 -6.89 5.79 18.02
CA ALA A 30 -6.61 5.09 19.27
C ALA A 30 -5.12 4.92 19.52
N GLY A 31 -4.62 5.41 20.65
CA GLY A 31 -3.21 5.36 21.04
C GLY A 31 -2.67 3.95 21.27
N PRO A 32 -1.36 3.81 21.59
CA PRO A 32 -0.74 2.52 21.83
C PRO A 32 -1.35 1.80 23.04
N GLY A 33 -1.50 0.49 22.93
CA GLY A 33 -2.01 -0.34 24.01
C GLY A 33 -3.50 -0.17 24.34
N THR A 34 -4.25 0.61 23.59
CA THR A 34 -5.70 0.83 23.79
C THR A 34 -6.58 -0.31 23.31
N GLY A 35 -6.00 -1.38 22.78
CA GLY A 35 -6.76 -2.54 22.29
C GLY A 35 -7.30 -2.40 20.87
N LYS A 36 -6.61 -1.68 19.97
CA LYS A 36 -6.97 -1.52 18.55
C LYS A 36 -7.35 -2.85 17.90
N THR A 37 -6.45 -3.82 17.88
CA THR A 37 -6.67 -5.16 17.29
C THR A 37 -7.81 -5.92 17.98
N GLN A 38 -8.05 -5.69 19.28
CA GLN A 38 -9.20 -6.26 19.98
C GLN A 38 -10.51 -5.67 19.49
N THR A 39 -10.56 -4.38 19.27
CA THR A 39 -11.74 -3.68 18.76
C THR A 39 -12.11 -4.19 17.37
N ILE A 40 -11.11 -4.35 16.47
CA ILE A 40 -11.31 -4.95 15.14
C ILE A 40 -11.88 -6.37 15.26
N ALA A 41 -11.24 -7.23 16.06
CA ALA A 41 -11.69 -8.61 16.21
C ALA A 41 -13.12 -8.70 16.78
N LEU A 42 -13.46 -7.87 17.77
CA LEU A 42 -14.82 -7.83 18.31
C LEU A 42 -15.83 -7.26 17.32
N ARG A 43 -15.45 -6.27 16.48
CA ARG A 43 -16.31 -5.78 15.42
C ARG A 43 -16.60 -6.87 14.39
N ILE A 44 -15.60 -7.61 13.93
CA ILE A 44 -15.77 -8.73 13.00
C ILE A 44 -16.72 -9.78 13.62
N ALA A 45 -16.50 -10.16 14.88
CA ALA A 45 -17.38 -11.08 15.57
C ALA A 45 -18.83 -10.55 15.69
N ASN A 46 -18.99 -9.24 15.90
CA ASN A 46 -20.31 -8.58 15.99
C ASN A 46 -21.02 -8.52 14.63
N ILE A 47 -20.29 -8.29 13.53
CA ILE A 47 -20.82 -8.37 12.16
C ILE A 47 -21.42 -9.75 11.91
N LEU A 48 -20.64 -10.81 12.18
CA LEU A 48 -21.08 -12.20 11.99
C LEU A 48 -22.22 -12.63 12.92
N ASP A 49 -22.37 -12.00 14.09
CA ASP A 49 -23.46 -12.29 15.04
C ASP A 49 -24.77 -11.58 14.65
N LYS A 50 -24.68 -10.39 14.08
CA LYS A 50 -25.84 -9.52 13.82
C LYS A 50 -26.32 -9.52 12.37
N THR A 51 -25.54 -10.06 11.45
CA THR A 51 -25.86 -10.08 10.01
C THR A 51 -25.78 -11.50 9.46
N ASP A 52 -26.35 -11.72 8.26
CA ASP A 52 -26.23 -12.97 7.53
C ASP A 52 -24.94 -13.01 6.64
N THR A 53 -23.96 -12.16 6.94
CA THR A 53 -22.70 -12.06 6.21
C THR A 53 -21.87 -13.34 6.36
N ASN A 54 -21.41 -13.90 5.25
CA ASN A 54 -20.47 -15.01 5.30
C ASN A 54 -19.08 -14.52 5.75
N PRO A 55 -18.33 -15.30 6.53
CA PRO A 55 -16.97 -14.95 6.92
C PRO A 55 -16.05 -14.60 5.74
N ASP A 56 -16.22 -15.28 4.58
CA ASP A 56 -15.45 -15.02 3.35
C ASP A 56 -15.72 -13.64 2.72
N ASN A 57 -16.79 -12.95 3.13
CA ASN A 57 -17.12 -11.59 2.68
C ASN A 57 -16.46 -10.49 3.53
N ILE A 58 -15.62 -10.87 4.49
CA ILE A 58 -14.90 -9.95 5.35
C ILE A 58 -13.41 -9.97 4.98
N LEU A 59 -12.86 -8.80 4.63
CA LEU A 59 -11.44 -8.59 4.41
C LEU A 59 -10.87 -7.74 5.53
N ALA A 60 -9.90 -8.27 6.26
CA ALA A 60 -9.16 -7.55 7.28
C ALA A 60 -7.68 -7.43 6.86
N LEU A 61 -7.24 -6.20 6.63
CA LEU A 61 -5.89 -5.89 6.21
C LEU A 61 -5.07 -5.31 7.38
N THR A 62 -3.84 -5.75 7.48
CA THR A 62 -2.87 -5.29 8.48
C THR A 62 -1.52 -5.05 7.84
N PHE A 63 -0.64 -4.35 8.54
CA PHE A 63 0.68 -4.01 8.00
C PHE A 63 1.69 -5.16 8.08
N THR A 64 1.55 -6.07 9.05
CA THR A 64 2.52 -7.15 9.31
C THR A 64 1.88 -8.53 9.37
N ASP A 65 2.63 -9.57 8.98
CA ASP A 65 2.19 -10.97 9.10
C ASP A 65 1.97 -11.38 10.57
N SER A 66 2.74 -10.81 11.48
CA SER A 66 2.53 -11.02 12.91
C SER A 66 1.20 -10.43 13.39
N GLY A 67 0.80 -9.25 12.87
CA GLY A 67 -0.50 -8.63 13.11
C GLY A 67 -1.64 -9.49 12.58
N ALA A 68 -1.52 -9.98 11.35
CA ALA A 68 -2.52 -10.87 10.74
C ALA A 68 -2.70 -12.16 11.56
N ARG A 69 -1.60 -12.76 12.01
CA ARG A 69 -1.63 -13.96 12.86
C ARG A 69 -2.29 -13.68 14.21
N ALA A 70 -1.88 -12.62 14.90
CA ALA A 70 -2.44 -12.24 16.19
C ALA A 70 -3.95 -11.94 16.11
N MET A 71 -4.40 -11.27 15.04
CA MET A 71 -5.81 -11.00 14.76
C MET A 71 -6.58 -12.30 14.56
N ARG A 72 -6.06 -13.24 13.76
CA ARG A 72 -6.67 -14.55 13.54
C ARG A 72 -6.78 -15.37 14.82
N GLU A 73 -5.71 -15.46 15.62
CA GLU A 73 -5.73 -16.19 16.90
C GLU A 73 -6.80 -15.62 17.85
N ARG A 74 -6.92 -14.31 17.88
CA ARG A 74 -7.93 -13.62 18.70
C ARG A 74 -9.34 -13.92 18.19
N LEU A 75 -9.58 -13.87 16.88
CA LEU A 75 -10.88 -14.23 16.30
C LEU A 75 -11.23 -15.70 16.56
N VAL A 76 -10.28 -16.61 16.42
CA VAL A 76 -10.50 -18.03 16.77
C VAL A 76 -10.93 -18.17 18.22
N SER A 77 -10.36 -17.42 19.15
CA SER A 77 -10.75 -17.44 20.55
C SER A 77 -12.16 -16.90 20.82
N LEU A 78 -12.64 -15.98 19.98
CA LEU A 78 -13.96 -15.33 20.11
C LEU A 78 -15.09 -16.12 19.46
N ILE A 79 -14.89 -16.57 18.21
CA ILE A 79 -15.93 -17.17 17.35
C ILE A 79 -15.61 -18.59 16.86
N GLY A 80 -14.42 -19.13 17.16
CA GLY A 80 -14.04 -20.50 16.78
C GLY A 80 -13.76 -20.68 15.29
N THR A 81 -14.24 -21.80 14.72
CA THR A 81 -13.99 -22.23 13.34
C THR A 81 -14.31 -21.18 12.25
N PRO A 82 -15.38 -20.37 12.33
CA PRO A 82 -15.65 -19.31 11.32
C PRO A 82 -14.49 -18.35 11.10
N ALA A 83 -13.63 -18.13 12.10
CA ALA A 83 -12.46 -17.25 12.00
C ALA A 83 -11.46 -17.67 10.90
N TYR A 84 -11.42 -18.96 10.53
CA TYR A 84 -10.52 -19.46 9.48
C TYR A 84 -10.96 -19.09 8.06
N HIS A 85 -12.23 -18.75 7.87
CA HIS A 85 -12.81 -18.35 6.58
C HIS A 85 -12.74 -16.84 6.35
N ILE A 86 -12.40 -16.04 7.37
CA ILE A 86 -12.21 -14.59 7.21
C ILE A 86 -10.88 -14.37 6.49
N ASN A 87 -10.88 -13.50 5.47
CA ASN A 87 -9.64 -13.11 4.81
C ASN A 87 -8.90 -12.09 5.69
N ILE A 88 -7.83 -12.55 6.35
CA ILE A 88 -6.96 -11.73 7.20
C ILE A 88 -5.54 -11.85 6.64
N SER A 89 -5.01 -10.78 6.10
CA SER A 89 -3.71 -10.76 5.41
C SER A 89 -3.03 -9.40 5.50
N THR A 90 -1.78 -9.33 5.06
CA THR A 90 -1.13 -8.05 4.75
C THR A 90 -1.59 -7.57 3.37
N PHE A 91 -1.39 -6.27 3.05
CA PHE A 91 -1.67 -5.75 1.71
C PHE A 91 -0.93 -6.53 0.61
N HIS A 92 0.35 -6.84 0.84
CA HIS A 92 1.14 -7.62 -0.12
C HIS A 92 0.62 -9.04 -0.28
N SER A 93 0.32 -9.75 0.81
CA SER A 93 -0.22 -11.11 0.75
C SER A 93 -1.59 -11.15 0.06
N PHE A 94 -2.43 -10.13 0.25
CA PHE A 94 -3.70 -9.97 -0.44
C PHE A 94 -3.51 -9.77 -1.94
N CYS A 95 -2.61 -8.89 -2.35
CA CYS A 95 -2.29 -8.67 -3.76
C CYS A 95 -1.69 -9.93 -4.41
N ASP A 96 -0.77 -10.63 -3.73
CA ASP A 96 -0.21 -11.90 -4.22
C ASP A 96 -1.30 -12.96 -4.46
N GLU A 97 -2.23 -13.10 -3.51
CA GLU A 97 -3.38 -14.01 -3.66
C GLU A 97 -4.23 -13.65 -4.89
N ILE A 98 -4.54 -12.37 -5.09
CA ILE A 98 -5.33 -11.90 -6.22
C ILE A 98 -4.61 -12.16 -7.55
N ILE A 99 -3.32 -11.82 -7.65
CA ILE A 99 -2.51 -12.02 -8.85
C ILE A 99 -2.47 -13.50 -9.22
N ARG A 100 -2.24 -14.39 -8.26
CA ARG A 100 -2.18 -15.84 -8.49
C ARG A 100 -3.52 -16.46 -8.89
N ASN A 101 -4.61 -15.96 -8.30
CA ASN A 101 -5.95 -16.50 -8.55
C ASN A 101 -6.60 -15.96 -9.82
N SER A 102 -6.13 -14.83 -10.33
CA SER A 102 -6.73 -14.12 -11.47
C SER A 102 -5.68 -13.58 -12.45
N PRO A 103 -4.71 -14.42 -12.89
CA PRO A 103 -3.54 -13.95 -13.66
C PRO A 103 -3.89 -13.25 -14.97
N ASP A 104 -5.05 -13.56 -15.56
CA ASP A 104 -5.50 -13.01 -16.85
C ASP A 104 -5.74 -11.51 -16.84
N PHE A 105 -5.88 -10.90 -15.65
CA PHE A 105 -6.08 -9.46 -15.49
C PHE A 105 -4.78 -8.68 -15.27
N PHE A 106 -3.65 -9.38 -15.14
CA PHE A 106 -2.38 -8.76 -14.81
C PHE A 106 -1.39 -8.83 -15.96
N SER A 107 -0.62 -7.76 -16.12
CA SER A 107 0.54 -7.75 -17.02
C SER A 107 1.78 -8.39 -16.38
N LEU A 108 1.76 -8.64 -15.08
CA LEU A 108 2.80 -9.39 -14.38
C LEU A 108 2.76 -10.86 -14.81
N ASP A 109 3.92 -11.43 -15.14
CA ASP A 109 4.05 -12.87 -15.38
C ASP A 109 3.71 -13.63 -14.07
N PRO A 110 2.73 -14.55 -14.08
CA PRO A 110 2.40 -15.34 -12.89
C PRO A 110 3.54 -16.22 -12.37
N SER A 111 4.56 -16.47 -13.20
CA SER A 111 5.77 -17.20 -12.84
C SER A 111 6.90 -16.30 -12.34
N ALA A 112 6.71 -14.97 -12.36
CA ALA A 112 7.71 -14.03 -11.88
C ALA A 112 7.96 -14.22 -10.39
N GLU A 113 9.20 -14.08 -9.98
CA GLU A 113 9.64 -14.20 -8.59
C GLU A 113 10.02 -12.82 -8.02
N PRO A 114 9.75 -12.57 -6.73
CA PRO A 114 10.18 -11.34 -6.10
C PRO A 114 11.71 -11.22 -6.07
N LEU A 115 12.23 -10.01 -6.26
CA LEU A 115 13.64 -9.71 -6.01
C LEU A 115 13.94 -9.72 -4.52
N SER A 116 15.04 -10.40 -4.14
CA SER A 116 15.63 -10.18 -2.82
C SER A 116 16.34 -8.82 -2.73
N ASP A 117 16.55 -8.32 -1.52
CA ASP A 117 17.27 -7.06 -1.30
C ASP A 117 18.67 -7.05 -1.92
N LEU A 118 19.37 -8.21 -1.87
CA LEU A 118 20.69 -8.35 -2.48
C LEU A 118 20.63 -8.27 -4.01
N GLU A 119 19.71 -8.95 -4.64
CA GLU A 119 19.51 -8.90 -6.10
C GLU A 119 19.13 -7.49 -6.54
N ARG A 120 18.26 -6.81 -5.77
CA ARG A 120 17.88 -5.43 -6.01
C ARG A 120 19.09 -4.49 -5.98
N LEU A 121 19.94 -4.65 -4.94
CA LEU A 121 21.19 -3.88 -4.82
C LEU A 121 22.10 -4.11 -6.02
N GLN A 122 22.32 -5.37 -6.39
CA GLN A 122 23.18 -5.74 -7.53
C GLN A 122 22.64 -5.20 -8.85
N LEU A 123 21.30 -5.26 -9.06
CA LEU A 123 20.65 -4.71 -10.24
C LEU A 123 20.85 -3.20 -10.32
N ILE A 124 20.63 -2.47 -9.23
CA ILE A 124 20.84 -1.00 -9.22
C ILE A 124 22.32 -0.65 -9.49
N HIS A 125 23.28 -1.38 -8.93
CA HIS A 125 24.71 -1.18 -9.24
C HIS A 125 24.98 -1.35 -10.73
N LYS A 126 24.49 -2.45 -11.32
CA LYS A 126 24.62 -2.70 -12.76
C LYS A 126 24.03 -1.55 -13.59
N LEU A 127 22.80 -1.12 -13.25
CA LEU A 127 22.14 -0.04 -13.98
C LEU A 127 22.87 1.31 -13.86
N ILE A 128 23.46 1.61 -12.69
CA ILE A 128 24.31 2.80 -12.52
C ILE A 128 25.55 2.72 -13.39
N ASP A 129 26.16 1.53 -13.50
CA ASP A 129 27.39 1.33 -14.29
C ASP A 129 27.14 1.39 -15.80
N ASP A 130 25.98 0.88 -16.23
CA ASP A 130 25.58 0.82 -17.64
C ASP A 130 24.93 2.12 -18.16
N SER A 131 24.57 3.08 -17.27
CA SER A 131 23.90 4.33 -17.62
C SER A 131 24.87 5.51 -17.68
N ASP A 132 24.58 6.46 -18.56
CA ASP A 132 25.31 7.74 -18.66
C ASP A 132 24.74 8.75 -17.65
N LEU A 133 25.28 8.72 -16.41
CA LEU A 133 24.84 9.51 -15.29
C LEU A 133 25.98 10.43 -14.81
N ALA A 134 25.66 11.70 -14.58
CA ALA A 134 26.63 12.72 -14.18
C ALA A 134 26.42 13.24 -12.76
N LEU A 135 25.16 13.33 -12.30
CA LEU A 135 24.78 13.96 -11.03
C LEU A 135 24.59 12.96 -9.89
N ILE A 136 24.08 11.75 -10.19
CA ILE A 136 23.86 10.69 -9.18
C ILE A 136 24.89 9.58 -9.25
N ARG A 137 25.91 9.69 -10.13
CA ARG A 137 27.10 8.82 -10.22
C ARG A 137 28.37 9.63 -10.02
N PRO A 138 28.80 9.91 -8.76
CA PRO A 138 29.98 10.71 -8.49
C PRO A 138 31.28 10.04 -8.99
N VAL A 139 32.17 10.84 -9.53
CA VAL A 139 33.53 10.37 -9.89
C VAL A 139 34.28 9.91 -8.65
N GLY A 140 34.82 8.68 -8.66
CA GLY A 140 35.55 8.09 -7.54
C GLY A 140 34.70 7.33 -6.51
N ALA A 141 33.36 7.49 -6.54
CA ALA A 141 32.42 6.74 -5.69
C ALA A 141 31.09 6.50 -6.45
N PRO A 142 31.08 5.72 -7.55
CA PRO A 142 29.94 5.61 -8.46
C PRO A 142 28.67 5.11 -7.80
N HIS A 143 28.78 4.29 -6.75
CA HIS A 143 27.66 3.71 -6.03
C HIS A 143 27.30 4.45 -4.72
N HIS A 144 27.81 5.68 -4.52
CA HIS A 144 27.55 6.47 -3.31
C HIS A 144 26.06 6.69 -3.02
N TYR A 145 25.25 6.88 -4.07
CA TYR A 145 23.82 7.16 -3.93
C TYR A 145 22.92 5.94 -4.04
N THR A 146 23.46 4.71 -4.08
CA THR A 146 22.67 3.48 -4.29
C THR A 146 21.48 3.36 -3.33
N SER A 147 21.70 3.51 -2.02
CA SER A 147 20.62 3.41 -1.03
C SER A 147 19.56 4.52 -1.21
N ALA A 148 19.98 5.74 -1.53
CA ALA A 148 19.07 6.84 -1.80
C ALA A 148 18.25 6.59 -3.09
N ILE A 149 18.86 6.02 -4.12
CA ILE A 149 18.16 5.62 -5.36
C ILE A 149 17.13 4.53 -5.08
N ILE A 150 17.50 3.48 -4.34
CA ILE A 150 16.58 2.39 -3.96
C ILE A 150 15.39 2.95 -3.19
N ASN A 151 15.63 3.79 -2.20
CA ASN A 151 14.56 4.40 -1.41
C ASN A 151 13.66 5.29 -2.29
N ALA A 152 14.23 6.15 -3.13
CA ALA A 152 13.46 7.02 -4.00
C ALA A 152 12.59 6.23 -5.01
N LEU A 153 13.09 5.11 -5.55
CA LEU A 153 12.29 4.23 -6.41
C LEU A 153 11.13 3.58 -5.63
N SER A 154 11.38 3.13 -4.39
CA SER A 154 10.33 2.62 -3.52
C SER A 154 9.29 3.69 -3.18
N ASP A 155 9.74 4.90 -2.85
CA ASP A 155 8.84 6.00 -2.50
C ASP A 155 7.94 6.39 -3.69
N LEU A 156 8.49 6.49 -4.91
CA LEU A 156 7.69 6.72 -6.12
C LEU A 156 6.61 5.66 -6.30
N LYS A 157 6.94 4.39 -6.09
CA LYS A 157 5.99 3.28 -6.20
C LYS A 157 4.95 3.29 -5.09
N ARG A 158 5.33 3.58 -3.85
CA ARG A 158 4.43 3.68 -2.70
C ARG A 158 3.45 4.84 -2.83
N GLU A 159 3.90 5.93 -3.47
CA GLU A 159 3.03 7.05 -3.83
C GLU A 159 2.17 6.77 -5.09
N GLY A 160 2.31 5.61 -5.70
CA GLY A 160 1.57 5.24 -6.90
C GLY A 160 1.99 6.01 -8.15
N ILE A 161 3.17 6.64 -8.14
CA ILE A 161 3.66 7.48 -9.23
C ILE A 161 4.27 6.61 -10.32
N SER A 162 3.59 6.55 -11.47
CA SER A 162 4.08 5.85 -12.65
C SER A 162 5.28 6.57 -13.30
N ILE A 163 6.01 5.85 -14.16
CA ILE A 163 7.12 6.43 -14.93
C ILE A 163 6.66 7.62 -15.78
N ASP A 164 5.48 7.53 -16.40
CA ASP A 164 4.96 8.59 -17.27
C ASP A 164 4.50 9.80 -16.45
N GLU A 165 3.88 9.56 -15.29
CA GLU A 165 3.50 10.62 -14.37
C GLU A 165 4.73 11.33 -13.80
N PHE A 166 5.75 10.59 -13.36
CA PHE A 166 7.00 11.16 -12.89
C PHE A 166 7.68 12.00 -13.98
N SER A 167 7.69 11.49 -15.23
CA SER A 167 8.20 12.26 -16.39
C SER A 167 7.44 13.59 -16.57
N SER A 168 6.11 13.54 -16.48
CA SER A 168 5.25 14.73 -16.63
C SER A 168 5.48 15.76 -15.51
N LEU A 169 5.63 15.29 -14.26
CA LEU A 169 5.95 16.17 -13.13
C LEU A 169 7.31 16.88 -13.30
N LEU A 170 8.31 16.16 -13.81
CA LEU A 170 9.63 16.76 -14.08
C LEU A 170 9.61 17.76 -15.25
N ASP A 171 8.75 17.54 -16.24
CA ASP A 171 8.56 18.50 -17.33
C ASP A 171 7.85 19.77 -16.85
N GLN A 172 6.82 19.63 -15.99
CA GLN A 172 6.15 20.76 -15.34
C GLN A 172 7.12 21.58 -14.46
N GLU A 173 7.96 20.91 -13.66
CA GLU A 173 8.95 21.61 -12.82
C GLU A 173 10.00 22.34 -13.66
N ARG A 174 10.40 21.78 -14.81
CA ARG A 174 11.28 22.50 -15.76
C ARG A 174 10.61 23.77 -16.28
N ASP A 175 9.37 23.64 -16.76
CA ASP A 175 8.64 24.77 -17.34
C ASP A 175 8.41 25.87 -16.30
N ASN A 176 8.08 25.50 -15.05
CA ASN A 176 7.98 26.43 -13.93
C ASN A 176 9.31 27.15 -13.67
N LEU A 177 10.45 26.46 -13.76
CA LEU A 177 11.78 27.07 -13.57
C LEU A 177 12.18 27.98 -14.74
N GLU A 178 11.68 27.72 -15.95
CA GLU A 178 11.93 28.56 -17.14
C GLU A 178 11.03 29.81 -17.14
N GLU A 179 9.78 29.68 -16.70
CA GLU A 179 8.80 30.78 -16.63
C GLU A 179 9.02 31.72 -15.43
N ASP A 180 9.68 31.23 -14.36
CA ASP A 180 9.97 32.02 -13.18
C ASP A 180 11.13 33.02 -13.43
N ASP A 181 10.86 33.98 -14.30
CA ASP A 181 11.72 35.15 -14.63
C ASP A 181 11.63 36.23 -13.55
N SER A 182 10.92 35.95 -12.43
CA SER A 182 10.67 36.90 -11.36
C SER A 182 11.90 37.11 -10.50
N ASP A 183 12.13 38.39 -10.13
CA ASP A 183 13.12 38.89 -9.15
C ASP A 183 12.98 38.23 -7.75
N THR A 184 12.13 37.21 -7.58
CA THR A 184 11.79 36.58 -6.30
C THR A 184 12.72 35.43 -5.92
N MET A 185 13.34 34.74 -6.90
CA MET A 185 14.25 33.61 -6.65
C MET A 185 15.71 34.03 -6.78
N THR A 186 16.51 33.74 -5.77
CA THR A 186 17.95 34.03 -5.84
C THR A 186 18.63 33.07 -6.84
N LYS A 187 19.73 33.54 -7.45
CA LYS A 187 20.55 32.74 -8.37
C LYS A 187 21.01 31.40 -7.74
N THR A 188 21.25 31.40 -6.44
CA THR A 188 21.67 30.21 -5.67
C THR A 188 20.54 29.18 -5.59
N GLU A 189 19.31 29.62 -5.28
CA GLU A 189 18.11 28.79 -5.22
C GLU A 189 17.79 28.19 -6.60
N ARG A 190 17.85 29.00 -7.66
CA ARG A 190 17.65 28.53 -9.04
C ARG A 190 18.66 27.45 -9.43
N ASN A 191 19.96 27.66 -9.13
CA ASN A 191 20.98 26.66 -9.40
C ASN A 191 20.77 25.37 -8.61
N SER A 192 20.31 25.45 -7.35
CA SER A 192 19.99 24.30 -6.51
C SER A 192 18.84 23.49 -7.11
N ARG A 193 17.71 24.15 -7.45
CA ARG A 193 16.54 23.51 -8.07
C ARG A 193 16.86 22.90 -9.43
N THR A 194 17.62 23.59 -10.29
CA THR A 194 18.06 23.06 -11.58
C THR A 194 18.89 21.79 -11.41
N ARG A 195 19.78 21.78 -10.40
CA ARG A 195 20.60 20.58 -10.12
C ARG A 195 19.75 19.42 -9.58
N GLU A 196 18.75 19.70 -8.75
CA GLU A 196 17.81 18.71 -8.21
C GLU A 196 16.95 18.12 -9.32
N LEU A 197 16.39 18.96 -10.20
CA LEU A 197 15.68 18.52 -11.39
C LEU A 197 16.56 17.62 -12.28
N GLY A 198 17.85 17.97 -12.45
CA GLY A 198 18.80 17.13 -13.18
C GLY A 198 18.99 15.74 -12.54
N LYS A 199 19.12 15.67 -11.20
CA LYS A 199 19.22 14.39 -10.49
C LYS A 199 17.95 13.55 -10.64
N ASN A 200 16.78 14.17 -10.56
CA ASN A 200 15.49 13.49 -10.71
C ASN A 200 15.29 12.97 -12.15
N ARG A 201 15.81 13.66 -13.17
CA ARG A 201 15.83 13.16 -14.55
C ARG A 201 16.73 11.95 -14.74
N GLU A 202 17.89 11.93 -14.09
CA GLU A 202 18.75 10.75 -14.06
C GLU A 202 18.09 9.59 -13.28
N LEU A 203 17.38 9.88 -12.18
CA LEU A 203 16.58 8.90 -11.45
C LEU A 203 15.45 8.32 -12.33
N LEU A 204 14.75 9.14 -13.11
CA LEU A 204 13.75 8.68 -14.08
C LEU A 204 14.36 7.73 -15.12
N THR A 205 15.59 8.02 -15.58
CA THR A 205 16.32 7.13 -16.50
C THR A 205 16.57 5.77 -15.85
N LEU A 206 17.03 5.75 -14.59
CA LEU A 206 17.22 4.52 -13.83
C LEU A 206 15.90 3.80 -13.54
N TYR A 207 14.82 4.52 -13.26
CA TYR A 207 13.50 3.92 -13.03
C TYR A 207 13.00 3.16 -14.26
N ARG A 208 13.13 3.76 -15.45
CA ARG A 208 12.80 3.10 -16.74
C ARG A 208 13.64 1.85 -16.95
N ALA A 209 14.95 1.96 -16.78
CA ALA A 209 15.87 0.83 -16.94
C ALA A 209 15.61 -0.29 -15.93
N TYR A 210 15.29 0.07 -14.69
CA TYR A 210 14.94 -0.86 -13.62
C TYR A 210 13.69 -1.67 -13.97
N GLN A 211 12.59 -1.02 -14.34
CA GLN A 211 11.35 -1.70 -14.72
C GLN A 211 11.52 -2.58 -15.98
N GLN A 212 12.29 -2.12 -16.96
CA GLN A 212 12.60 -2.92 -18.15
C GLN A 212 13.39 -4.19 -17.80
N GLU A 213 14.36 -4.09 -16.91
CA GLU A 213 15.16 -5.25 -16.51
C GLU A 213 14.35 -6.23 -15.64
N LEU A 214 13.46 -5.73 -14.76
CA LEU A 214 12.51 -6.57 -14.02
C LEU A 214 11.63 -7.38 -14.98
N ALA A 215 11.00 -6.72 -15.93
CA ALA A 215 10.16 -7.37 -16.95
C ALA A 215 10.96 -8.40 -17.77
N ARG A 216 12.19 -8.06 -18.20
CA ARG A 216 13.05 -8.95 -18.97
C ARG A 216 13.50 -10.19 -18.21
N SER A 217 13.74 -10.06 -16.91
CA SER A 217 14.20 -11.15 -16.04
C SER A 217 13.08 -11.95 -15.40
N HIS A 218 11.81 -11.65 -15.72
CA HIS A 218 10.63 -12.23 -15.07
C HIS A 218 10.69 -12.06 -13.54
N ARG A 219 11.02 -10.86 -13.09
CA ARG A 219 11.13 -10.49 -11.68
C ARG A 219 10.23 -9.28 -11.38
N PHE A 220 9.86 -9.11 -10.12
CA PHE A 220 9.16 -7.93 -9.62
C PHE A 220 9.70 -7.55 -8.24
N ASP A 221 9.48 -6.32 -7.81
CA ASP A 221 9.63 -5.96 -6.40
C ASP A 221 8.26 -5.90 -5.69
N TYR A 222 8.30 -5.90 -4.36
CA TYR A 222 7.06 -5.97 -3.57
C TYR A 222 6.13 -4.76 -3.79
N ASP A 223 6.69 -3.57 -4.04
CA ASP A 223 5.89 -2.38 -4.30
C ASP A 223 5.13 -2.49 -5.65
N ASP A 224 5.67 -3.24 -6.64
CA ASP A 224 5.01 -3.49 -7.93
C ASP A 224 3.72 -4.32 -7.80
N MET A 225 3.59 -5.18 -6.80
CA MET A 225 2.40 -6.01 -6.61
C MET A 225 1.16 -5.17 -6.31
N ILE A 226 1.29 -4.18 -5.43
CA ILE A 226 0.18 -3.30 -5.06
C ILE A 226 -0.21 -2.43 -6.26
N ASN A 227 0.78 -1.81 -6.93
CA ASN A 227 0.53 -0.99 -8.11
C ASN A 227 -0.10 -1.78 -9.25
N SER A 228 0.40 -2.99 -9.54
CA SER A 228 -0.20 -3.88 -10.53
C SER A 228 -1.65 -4.25 -10.19
N THR A 229 -1.95 -4.45 -8.90
CA THR A 229 -3.32 -4.74 -8.47
C THR A 229 -4.22 -3.51 -8.67
N VAL A 230 -3.77 -2.33 -8.28
CA VAL A 230 -4.50 -1.07 -8.52
C VAL A 230 -4.76 -0.86 -10.01
N ASP A 231 -3.75 -1.05 -10.87
CA ASP A 231 -3.87 -0.89 -12.33
C ASP A 231 -4.83 -1.92 -12.94
N ALA A 232 -4.76 -3.17 -12.50
CA ALA A 232 -5.69 -4.22 -12.96
C ALA A 232 -7.14 -3.87 -12.59
N LEU A 233 -7.39 -3.38 -11.36
CA LEU A 233 -8.72 -3.00 -10.90
C LEU A 233 -9.26 -1.75 -11.64
N ARG A 234 -8.41 -0.80 -11.99
CA ARG A 234 -8.79 0.37 -12.79
C ARG A 234 -9.12 0.01 -14.24
N THR A 235 -8.36 -0.94 -14.80
CA THR A 235 -8.46 -1.31 -16.22
C THR A 235 -9.58 -2.31 -16.48
N HIS A 236 -9.94 -3.14 -15.49
CA HIS A 236 -10.92 -4.20 -15.60
C HIS A 236 -12.09 -4.02 -14.62
N PRO A 237 -13.13 -3.23 -14.97
CA PRO A 237 -14.26 -2.94 -14.06
C PRO A 237 -15.02 -4.19 -13.60
N ASP A 238 -15.14 -5.21 -14.45
CA ASP A 238 -15.82 -6.47 -14.09
C ASP A 238 -15.04 -7.25 -13.02
N PHE A 239 -13.71 -7.18 -13.09
CA PHE A 239 -12.84 -7.77 -12.08
C PHE A 239 -12.96 -7.01 -10.74
N LEU A 240 -12.92 -5.68 -10.78
CA LEU A 240 -13.16 -4.86 -9.61
C LEU A 240 -14.52 -5.19 -8.97
N LEU A 241 -15.59 -5.24 -9.77
CA LEU A 241 -16.93 -5.55 -9.29
C LEU A 241 -16.98 -6.92 -8.59
N SER A 242 -16.32 -7.94 -9.14
CA SER A 242 -16.25 -9.28 -8.54
C SER A 242 -15.63 -9.28 -7.14
N LEU A 243 -14.60 -8.45 -6.91
CA LEU A 243 -13.98 -8.29 -5.60
C LEU A 243 -14.85 -7.48 -4.64
N GLN A 244 -15.56 -6.47 -5.14
CA GLN A 244 -16.50 -5.66 -4.37
C GLN A 244 -17.72 -6.48 -3.91
N GLU A 245 -18.24 -7.37 -4.76
CA GLU A 245 -19.27 -8.33 -4.37
C GLU A 245 -18.78 -9.34 -3.34
N ARG A 246 -17.53 -9.79 -3.46
CA ARG A 246 -16.92 -10.73 -2.52
C ARG A 246 -16.64 -10.07 -1.17
N TYR A 247 -16.05 -8.89 -1.14
CA TYR A 247 -15.62 -8.22 0.10
C TYR A 247 -16.56 -7.08 0.47
N GLN A 248 -17.57 -7.41 1.27
CA GLN A 248 -18.61 -6.47 1.69
C GLN A 248 -18.22 -5.65 2.93
N TYR A 249 -17.26 -6.13 3.71
CA TYR A 249 -16.71 -5.45 4.88
C TYR A 249 -15.18 -5.39 4.77
N LEU A 250 -14.64 -4.17 4.80
CA LEU A 250 -13.22 -3.89 4.74
C LEU A 250 -12.75 -3.35 6.10
N LEU A 251 -11.79 -4.02 6.74
CA LEU A 251 -11.23 -3.58 8.01
C LEU A 251 -9.72 -3.40 7.85
N VAL A 252 -9.20 -2.29 8.37
CA VAL A 252 -7.77 -1.94 8.24
C VAL A 252 -7.21 -1.64 9.63
N ASP A 253 -6.17 -2.38 10.03
CA ASP A 253 -5.39 -2.12 11.24
C ASP A 253 -4.14 -1.30 10.90
N GLU A 254 -3.68 -0.49 11.82
CA GLU A 254 -2.52 0.42 11.68
C GLU A 254 -2.63 1.32 10.44
N TYR A 255 -3.82 1.91 10.24
CA TYR A 255 -4.12 2.71 9.04
C TYR A 255 -3.16 3.90 8.83
N GLN A 256 -2.56 4.43 9.89
CA GLN A 256 -1.57 5.52 9.82
C GLN A 256 -0.30 5.13 9.03
N ASP A 257 -0.01 3.82 8.89
CA ASP A 257 1.17 3.32 8.18
C ASP A 257 0.89 3.01 6.70
N THR A 258 -0.37 3.23 6.24
CA THR A 258 -0.74 2.99 4.84
C THR A 258 -0.18 4.09 3.93
N ASN A 259 0.38 3.66 2.80
CA ASN A 259 0.85 4.55 1.74
C ASN A 259 -0.25 4.86 0.71
N THR A 260 0.04 5.75 -0.25
CA THR A 260 -0.92 6.19 -1.26
C THR A 260 -1.43 5.04 -2.13
N ALA A 261 -0.56 4.13 -2.58
CA ALA A 261 -0.97 2.97 -3.39
C ALA A 261 -1.89 2.01 -2.62
N GLN A 262 -1.62 1.77 -1.33
CA GLN A 262 -2.48 0.96 -0.46
C GLN A 262 -3.83 1.63 -0.21
N ASN A 263 -3.84 2.95 0.00
CA ASN A 263 -5.07 3.71 0.14
C ASN A 263 -5.91 3.67 -1.14
N GLU A 264 -5.28 3.81 -2.30
CA GLU A 264 -5.97 3.70 -3.59
C GLU A 264 -6.63 2.32 -3.76
N LEU A 265 -5.93 1.24 -3.39
CA LEU A 265 -6.50 -0.11 -3.40
C LEU A 265 -7.76 -0.20 -2.53
N LEU A 266 -7.71 0.35 -1.30
CA LEU A 266 -8.87 0.38 -0.41
C LEU A 266 -10.03 1.19 -0.99
N LEU A 267 -9.76 2.37 -1.56
CA LEU A 267 -10.76 3.23 -2.17
C LEU A 267 -11.42 2.57 -3.38
N LEU A 268 -10.66 1.86 -4.21
CA LEU A 268 -11.21 1.09 -5.33
C LEU A 268 -12.15 -0.01 -4.83
N LEU A 269 -11.73 -0.81 -3.85
CA LEU A 269 -12.57 -1.86 -3.27
C LEU A 269 -13.85 -1.32 -2.62
N ALA A 270 -13.79 -0.12 -2.04
CA ALA A 270 -14.92 0.54 -1.40
C ALA A 270 -15.82 1.31 -2.38
N SER A 271 -15.36 1.60 -3.60
CA SER A 271 -15.95 2.59 -4.50
C SER A 271 -17.39 2.29 -4.94
N PHE A 272 -17.78 1.02 -5.05
CA PHE A 272 -19.14 0.62 -5.40
C PHE A 272 -20.18 1.16 -4.40
N TRP A 273 -19.87 1.13 -3.13
CA TRP A 273 -20.77 1.53 -2.04
C TRP A 273 -20.72 3.04 -1.74
N GLY A 274 -19.74 3.75 -2.30
CA GLY A 274 -19.57 5.20 -2.11
C GLY A 274 -19.52 5.59 -0.63
N GLN A 275 -20.40 6.50 -0.21
CA GLN A 275 -20.46 6.97 1.18
C GLN A 275 -21.03 5.95 2.17
N GLU A 276 -21.64 4.89 1.69
CA GLU A 276 -22.20 3.79 2.51
C GLU A 276 -21.23 2.60 2.62
N ALA A 277 -19.99 2.74 2.15
CA ALA A 277 -19.02 1.67 2.18
C ALA A 277 -18.73 1.20 3.61
N ASN A 278 -18.80 -0.11 3.84
CA ASN A 278 -18.50 -0.72 5.13
C ASN A 278 -16.97 -0.84 5.31
N ILE A 279 -16.33 0.31 5.47
CA ILE A 279 -14.90 0.43 5.73
C ILE A 279 -14.67 0.83 7.19
N PHE A 280 -13.81 0.09 7.87
CA PHE A 280 -13.42 0.34 9.25
C PHE A 280 -11.90 0.48 9.34
N ALA A 281 -11.42 1.66 9.62
CA ALA A 281 -10.01 1.96 9.75
C ALA A 281 -9.66 2.26 11.22
N VAL A 282 -8.60 1.63 11.71
CA VAL A 282 -8.07 1.90 13.05
C VAL A 282 -6.62 2.32 12.93
N GLY A 283 -6.28 3.42 13.55
CA GLY A 283 -4.93 3.96 13.50
C GLY A 283 -4.61 4.89 14.67
N ASP A 284 -3.33 5.21 14.77
CA ASP A 284 -2.79 6.14 15.74
C ASP A 284 -1.91 7.17 15.00
N PRO A 285 -2.43 8.37 14.72
CA PRO A 285 -1.69 9.36 13.97
C PRO A 285 -0.39 9.82 14.67
N ASP A 286 -0.28 9.62 15.99
CA ASP A 286 0.92 9.97 16.75
C ASP A 286 2.03 8.90 16.61
N GLN A 287 1.75 7.74 16.04
CA GLN A 287 2.69 6.64 15.79
C GLN A 287 3.08 6.48 14.32
N SER A 288 2.61 7.34 13.42
CA SER A 288 2.98 7.28 12.01
C SER A 288 4.51 7.31 11.87
N VAL A 289 5.07 6.24 11.36
CA VAL A 289 6.49 6.17 11.00
C VAL A 289 6.61 6.79 9.61
N MET A 290 6.86 8.11 9.59
CA MET A 290 7.20 8.81 8.34
C MET A 290 8.58 8.38 7.81
#